data_62f5bd9c7a85c17643c3cb6330eee2bb
#
_entry.id   62f5bd9c7a85c17643c3cb6330eee2bb
#
_cell.length_a   1.000
_cell.length_b   1.000
_cell.length_c   1.000
_cell.angle_alpha   90.00
_cell.angle_beta   90.00
_cell.angle_gamma   90.00
#
_symmetry.space_group_name_H-M   'P 1'
#
loop_
_entity.id
_entity.type
_entity.pdbx_description
1 polymer ?
#
loop_
_entity_poly.entity_id
_entity_poly.type
_entity_poly.pdbx_seq_one_letter_code
_entity_poly.pdbx_strand_id
1 'polypeptide(L)'
;MNTRRKAVSLGAAGLALCMCVTLGACEGQLPEPVQATASASASPNLTTEQEKAIRKQLLEAIEQCNNAKSADGLDRAMSGPELEIRRSELAVAQKTGNLDPKTDIPDAITQTIIPTDSGWPRSVFTITTTTQDQQSKRLLVFDQESARQN
;
A
#
# COMPACT_ATOMS: atom_id res chain seq x y z
N MET A 1 -79.06 -16.99 13.59
CA MET A 1 -79.82 -16.81 14.88
C MET A 1 -79.06 -15.83 15.74
N ASN A 2 -79.71 -14.63 15.91
CA ASN A 2 -79.58 -13.71 17.07
C ASN A 2 -78.17 -13.18 17.44
N THR A 3 -78.03 -12.02 17.73
CA THR A 3 -78.71 -10.70 17.82
C THR A 3 -77.70 -9.70 18.37
N ARG A 4 -77.67 -8.55 17.72
CA ARG A 4 -77.58 -7.19 18.30
C ARG A 4 -76.99 -7.02 19.71
N ARG A 5 -76.06 -6.10 19.85
CA ARG A 5 -76.42 -4.79 20.49
C ARG A 5 -75.29 -3.76 20.35
N LYS A 6 -75.73 -2.60 19.93
CA LYS A 6 -75.03 -1.33 19.97
C LYS A 6 -74.78 -0.88 21.41
N ALA A 7 -73.67 -0.23 21.68
CA ALA A 7 -73.58 0.79 22.71
C ALA A 7 -72.62 1.87 22.28
N VAL A 8 -73.19 3.04 22.11
CA VAL A 8 -72.57 4.34 21.95
C VAL A 8 -72.24 4.83 23.33
N SER A 9 -71.05 5.31 23.59
CA SER A 9 -70.83 6.28 24.65
C SER A 9 -69.81 7.36 24.19
N LEU A 10 -70.39 8.53 24.21
CA LEU A 10 -69.70 9.82 24.08
C LEU A 10 -68.72 10.05 25.24
N GLY A 11 -67.69 10.81 24.91
CA GLY A 11 -67.19 11.84 25.85
C GLY A 11 -65.86 11.60 26.45
N ALA A 12 -64.87 12.29 25.95
CA ALA A 12 -64.06 13.21 26.76
C ALA A 12 -62.99 13.88 25.88
N ALA A 13 -63.22 15.15 25.66
CA ALA A 13 -62.18 16.04 25.14
C ALA A 13 -61.06 16.16 26.14
N GLY A 14 -59.90 15.58 25.80
CA GLY A 14 -58.67 15.77 26.53
C GLY A 14 -57.75 16.62 25.66
N LEU A 15 -57.61 17.87 26.01
CA LEU A 15 -56.61 18.77 25.48
C LEU A 15 -55.24 18.21 25.87
N ALA A 16 -54.61 17.48 24.98
CA ALA A 16 -53.20 17.17 25.09
C ALA A 16 -52.40 18.33 24.46
N LEU A 17 -51.90 19.18 25.33
CA LEU A 17 -50.94 20.22 24.98
C LEU A 17 -49.67 19.54 24.46
N CYS A 18 -49.53 19.47 23.14
CA CYS A 18 -48.27 19.09 22.51
C CYS A 18 -47.24 20.19 22.81
N MET A 19 -46.42 19.98 23.80
CA MET A 19 -45.15 20.65 23.91
C MET A 19 -44.27 20.14 22.75
N CYS A 20 -44.31 20.85 21.67
CA CYS A 20 -43.26 20.76 20.65
C CYS A 20 -41.97 21.27 21.25
N VAL A 21 -41.21 20.37 21.86
CA VAL A 21 -39.78 20.61 22.11
C VAL A 21 -39.14 20.70 20.74
N THR A 22 -38.99 21.90 20.24
CA THR A 22 -38.10 22.20 19.11
C THR A 22 -36.70 21.91 19.61
N LEU A 23 -36.22 20.68 19.39
CA LEU A 23 -34.80 20.40 19.33
C LEU A 23 -34.25 21.24 18.17
N GLY A 24 -33.77 22.42 18.51
CA GLY A 24 -32.96 23.20 17.63
C GLY A 24 -31.75 22.34 17.30
N ALA A 25 -31.84 21.58 16.23
CA ALA A 25 -30.66 21.06 15.57
C ALA A 25 -29.81 22.30 15.21
N CYS A 26 -28.73 22.50 15.93
CA CYS A 26 -27.65 23.31 15.41
C CYS A 26 -27.15 22.57 14.16
N GLU A 27 -27.77 22.84 13.05
CA GLU A 27 -27.12 22.65 11.75
C GLU A 27 -25.95 23.63 11.73
N GLY A 28 -24.85 23.22 12.37
CA GLY A 28 -23.57 23.82 12.09
C GLY A 28 -23.36 23.59 10.60
N GLN A 29 -23.32 24.66 9.82
CA GLN A 29 -22.88 24.58 8.44
C GLN A 29 -21.56 23.80 8.46
N LEU A 30 -21.60 22.60 7.89
CA LEU A 30 -20.37 21.88 7.59
C LEU A 30 -19.52 22.84 6.76
N PRO A 31 -18.27 23.09 7.14
CA PRO A 31 -17.41 23.89 6.30
C PRO A 31 -17.45 23.28 4.91
N GLU A 32 -17.89 24.07 3.92
CA GLU A 32 -17.80 23.65 2.53
C GLU A 32 -16.39 23.11 2.32
N PRO A 33 -16.26 21.90 1.76
CA PRO A 33 -14.94 21.40 1.41
C PRO A 33 -14.33 22.45 0.49
N VAL A 34 -13.34 23.16 0.98
CA VAL A 34 -12.53 24.04 0.15
C VAL A 34 -12.01 23.13 -0.94
N GLN A 35 -12.61 23.21 -2.13
CA GLN A 35 -11.98 22.60 -3.28
C GLN A 35 -10.59 23.18 -3.30
N ALA A 36 -9.62 22.35 -2.95
CA ALA A 36 -8.23 22.69 -3.14
C ALA A 36 -8.14 23.10 -4.59
N THR A 37 -8.07 24.42 -4.82
CA THR A 37 -7.79 24.97 -6.14
C THR A 37 -6.46 24.35 -6.52
N ALA A 38 -6.56 23.31 -7.32
CA ALA A 38 -5.47 22.49 -7.72
C ALA A 38 -4.41 23.33 -8.39
N SER A 39 -3.31 23.35 -7.79
CA SER A 39 -1.97 23.20 -8.34
C SER A 39 -1.03 23.01 -7.16
N ALA A 40 -1.38 22.15 -6.22
CA ALA A 40 -0.34 21.43 -5.52
C ALA A 40 0.34 20.60 -6.62
N SER A 41 1.51 21.02 -7.06
CA SER A 41 2.34 20.20 -7.92
C SER A 41 2.42 18.84 -7.20
N ALA A 42 1.93 17.79 -7.86
CA ALA A 42 1.89 16.47 -7.27
C ALA A 42 3.30 16.13 -6.78
N SER A 43 3.46 16.03 -5.48
CA SER A 43 4.74 15.69 -4.89
C SER A 43 5.00 14.19 -5.08
N PRO A 44 6.23 13.79 -5.38
CA PRO A 44 6.57 12.36 -5.44
C PRO A 44 6.22 11.66 -4.13
N ASN A 45 5.83 10.40 -4.22
CA ASN A 45 5.50 9.56 -3.06
C ASN A 45 6.69 9.32 -2.13
N LEU A 46 7.90 9.37 -2.69
CA LEU A 46 9.17 9.27 -1.99
C LEU A 46 10.12 10.35 -2.52
N THR A 47 11.04 10.80 -1.68
CA THR A 47 12.18 11.57 -2.18
C THR A 47 13.23 10.63 -2.80
N THR A 48 14.09 11.18 -3.61
CA THR A 48 15.21 10.42 -4.20
C THR A 48 16.13 9.83 -3.11
N GLU A 49 16.32 10.54 -2.02
CA GLU A 49 17.14 10.08 -0.90
C GLU A 49 16.49 8.92 -0.15
N GLN A 50 15.16 8.97 0.02
CA GLN A 50 14.40 7.89 0.63
C GLN A 50 14.42 6.64 -0.25
N GLU A 51 14.21 6.78 -1.55
CA GLU A 51 14.33 5.66 -2.50
C GLU A 51 15.71 5.01 -2.40
N LYS A 52 16.77 5.82 -2.47
CA LYS A 52 18.14 5.34 -2.39
C LYS A 52 18.42 4.58 -1.08
N ALA A 53 17.92 5.08 0.05
CA ALA A 53 18.11 4.43 1.34
C ALA A 53 17.37 3.08 1.41
N ILE A 54 16.12 3.03 0.95
CA ILE A 54 15.32 1.80 0.88
C ILE A 54 16.00 0.77 -0.03
N ARG A 55 16.33 1.17 -1.24
CA ARG A 55 16.99 0.29 -2.22
C ARG A 55 18.30 -0.29 -1.66
N LYS A 56 19.13 0.55 -1.04
CA LYS A 56 20.37 0.10 -0.42
C LYS A 56 20.10 -0.95 0.64
N GLN A 57 19.14 -0.72 1.53
CA GLN A 57 18.79 -1.66 2.60
C GLN A 57 18.30 -3.01 2.03
N LEU A 58 17.47 -2.98 1.00
CA LEU A 58 16.96 -4.20 0.35
C LEU A 58 18.09 -4.97 -0.35
N LEU A 59 18.96 -4.27 -1.09
CA LEU A 59 20.09 -4.92 -1.77
C LEU A 59 21.10 -5.50 -0.79
N GLU A 60 21.37 -4.85 0.33
CA GLU A 60 22.23 -5.38 1.39
C GLU A 60 21.64 -6.66 2.01
N ALA A 61 20.32 -6.72 2.22
CA ALA A 61 19.66 -7.93 2.71
C ALA A 61 19.75 -9.09 1.70
N ILE A 62 19.58 -8.80 0.40
CA ILE A 62 19.74 -9.78 -0.66
C ILE A 62 21.18 -10.28 -0.74
N GLU A 63 22.16 -9.38 -0.66
CA GLU A 63 23.58 -9.73 -0.67
C GLU A 63 23.97 -10.61 0.52
N GLN A 64 23.44 -10.34 1.71
CA GLN A 64 23.64 -11.21 2.87
C GLN A 64 23.16 -12.64 2.62
N CYS A 65 21.96 -12.79 2.02
CA CYS A 65 21.41 -14.09 1.63
C CYS A 65 22.29 -14.77 0.56
N ASN A 66 22.76 -14.01 -0.42
CA ASN A 66 23.65 -14.52 -1.48
C ASN A 66 24.97 -15.04 -0.91
N ASN A 67 25.59 -14.26 -0.02
CA ASN A 67 26.86 -14.63 0.63
C ASN A 67 26.70 -15.86 1.53
N ALA A 68 25.60 -15.95 2.27
CA ALA A 68 25.26 -17.10 3.09
C ALA A 68 24.78 -18.31 2.27
N LYS A 69 24.45 -18.12 1.00
CA LYS A 69 23.76 -19.13 0.14
C LYS A 69 22.52 -19.68 0.83
N SER A 70 21.79 -18.82 1.54
CA SER A 70 20.59 -19.15 2.28
C SER A 70 19.45 -18.20 1.94
N ALA A 71 18.26 -18.74 1.82
CA ALA A 71 17.06 -17.96 1.60
C ALA A 71 16.40 -17.44 2.90
N ASP A 72 17.05 -17.65 4.05
CA ASP A 72 16.50 -17.23 5.33
C ASP A 72 16.40 -15.71 5.44
N GLY A 73 15.18 -15.19 5.59
CA GLY A 73 14.91 -13.77 5.67
C GLY A 73 14.87 -13.04 4.32
N LEU A 74 14.99 -13.74 3.20
CA LEU A 74 14.93 -13.16 1.86
C LEU A 74 13.54 -12.56 1.55
N ASP A 75 12.49 -13.08 2.14
CA ASP A 75 11.11 -12.61 2.06
C ASP A 75 10.89 -11.18 2.62
N ARG A 76 11.87 -10.65 3.35
CA ARG A 76 11.87 -9.25 3.78
C ARG A 76 12.32 -8.28 2.69
N ALA A 77 13.03 -8.77 1.69
CA ALA A 77 13.63 -7.98 0.62
C ALA A 77 13.08 -8.32 -0.76
N MET A 78 12.43 -9.43 -0.92
CA MET A 78 11.87 -9.90 -2.18
C MET A 78 10.48 -10.49 -1.99
N SER A 79 9.66 -10.43 -3.03
CA SER A 79 8.32 -11.02 -3.05
C SER A 79 7.98 -11.60 -4.42
N GLY A 80 6.84 -12.28 -4.49
CA GLY A 80 6.30 -12.81 -5.74
C GLY A 80 7.23 -13.79 -6.45
N PRO A 81 7.17 -13.87 -7.79
CA PRO A 81 7.94 -14.83 -8.58
C PRO A 81 9.45 -14.70 -8.40
N GLU A 82 9.96 -13.48 -8.21
CA GLU A 82 11.40 -13.25 -8.06
C GLU A 82 11.94 -13.87 -6.77
N LEU A 83 11.15 -13.86 -5.70
CA LEU A 83 11.50 -14.55 -4.46
C LEU A 83 11.66 -16.07 -4.67
N GLU A 84 10.75 -16.71 -5.43
CA GLU A 84 10.80 -18.14 -5.70
C GLU A 84 11.99 -18.51 -6.60
N ILE A 85 12.28 -17.66 -7.59
CA ILE A 85 13.46 -17.85 -8.46
C ILE A 85 14.72 -17.77 -7.59
N ARG A 86 14.87 -16.72 -6.78
CA ARG A 86 16.06 -16.54 -5.94
C ARG A 86 16.22 -17.65 -4.90
N ARG A 87 15.15 -18.14 -4.31
CA ARG A 87 15.18 -19.31 -3.42
C ARG A 87 15.75 -20.53 -4.12
N SER A 88 15.33 -20.76 -5.36
CA SER A 88 15.81 -21.90 -6.15
C SER A 88 17.30 -21.75 -6.51
N GLU A 89 17.73 -20.54 -6.90
CA GLU A 89 19.13 -20.22 -7.19
C GLU A 89 20.02 -20.45 -5.97
N LEU A 90 19.59 -19.96 -4.79
CA LEU A 90 20.33 -20.15 -3.53
C LEU A 90 20.37 -21.61 -3.11
N ALA A 91 19.31 -22.38 -3.32
CA ALA A 91 19.31 -23.81 -3.04
C ALA A 91 20.30 -24.59 -3.93
N VAL A 92 20.46 -24.18 -5.19
CA VAL A 92 21.50 -24.70 -6.09
C VAL A 92 22.87 -24.24 -5.62
N ALA A 93 23.05 -22.96 -5.32
CA ALA A 93 24.31 -22.41 -4.86
C ALA A 93 24.81 -23.07 -3.56
N GLN A 94 23.90 -23.42 -2.65
CA GLN A 94 24.23 -24.15 -1.42
C GLN A 94 24.84 -25.52 -1.71
N LYS A 95 24.37 -26.22 -2.76
CA LYS A 95 24.87 -27.54 -3.15
C LYS A 95 26.14 -27.47 -3.97
N THR A 96 26.27 -26.47 -4.84
CA THR A 96 27.39 -26.34 -5.77
C THR A 96 28.54 -25.49 -5.25
N GLY A 97 28.29 -24.73 -4.18
CA GLY A 97 29.26 -23.77 -3.65
C GLY A 97 29.28 -22.43 -4.41
N ASN A 98 28.61 -22.31 -5.54
CA ASN A 98 28.66 -21.15 -6.42
C ASN A 98 27.26 -20.60 -6.73
N LEU A 99 27.12 -19.29 -6.61
CA LEU A 99 25.98 -18.55 -7.15
C LEU A 99 26.37 -17.99 -8.54
N ASP A 100 25.48 -18.09 -9.50
CA ASP A 100 25.75 -17.55 -10.85
C ASP A 100 25.87 -16.01 -10.74
N PRO A 101 26.99 -15.39 -11.13
CA PRO A 101 27.18 -13.96 -11.08
C PRO A 101 26.18 -13.17 -11.94
N LYS A 102 25.53 -13.82 -12.91
CA LYS A 102 24.44 -13.21 -13.70
C LYS A 102 23.20 -12.91 -12.86
N THR A 103 23.07 -13.53 -11.70
CA THR A 103 21.94 -13.31 -10.77
C THR A 103 22.12 -12.10 -9.89
N ASP A 104 23.30 -11.49 -9.92
CA ASP A 104 23.63 -10.31 -9.14
C ASP A 104 22.78 -9.10 -9.52
N ILE A 105 22.44 -8.27 -8.53
CA ILE A 105 21.66 -7.06 -8.74
C ILE A 105 22.59 -5.85 -8.54
N PRO A 106 22.93 -5.13 -9.63
CA PRO A 106 23.82 -3.97 -9.52
C PRO A 106 23.23 -2.87 -8.62
N ASP A 107 24.03 -2.32 -7.74
CA ASP A 107 23.64 -1.14 -6.93
C ASP A 107 23.60 0.15 -7.78
N ALA A 108 24.44 0.23 -8.79
CA ALA A 108 24.45 1.37 -9.69
C ALA A 108 23.22 1.38 -10.59
N ILE A 109 22.56 2.53 -10.66
CA ILE A 109 21.32 2.73 -11.41
C ILE A 109 21.50 3.67 -12.60
N THR A 110 20.68 3.47 -13.61
CA THR A 110 20.61 4.36 -14.79
C THR A 110 19.46 5.35 -14.63
N GLN A 111 18.33 4.90 -14.09
CA GLN A 111 17.12 5.70 -14.00
C GLN A 111 16.24 5.23 -12.84
N THR A 112 15.59 6.18 -12.16
CA THR A 112 14.52 5.92 -11.18
C THR A 112 13.29 6.70 -11.60
N ILE A 113 12.13 6.08 -11.51
CA ILE A 113 10.82 6.67 -11.74
C ILE A 113 10.03 6.54 -10.44
N ILE A 114 9.73 7.68 -9.83
CA ILE A 114 8.94 7.78 -8.62
C ILE A 114 7.60 8.42 -9.00
N PRO A 115 6.49 7.67 -8.99
CA PRO A 115 5.16 8.21 -9.28
C PRO A 115 4.74 9.30 -8.30
N THR A 116 3.82 10.14 -8.73
CA THR A 116 3.29 11.27 -7.94
C THR A 116 1.85 11.03 -7.47
N ASP A 117 1.28 9.89 -7.76
CA ASP A 117 -0.04 9.49 -7.29
C ASP A 117 -0.03 9.28 -5.77
N SER A 118 -1.13 9.62 -5.11
CA SER A 118 -1.25 9.50 -3.64
C SER A 118 -1.90 8.20 -3.18
N GLY A 119 -2.22 7.31 -4.12
CA GLY A 119 -2.90 6.05 -3.85
C GLY A 119 -2.01 4.97 -3.23
N TRP A 120 -2.61 3.86 -2.87
CA TRP A 120 -1.98 2.60 -2.50
C TRP A 120 -2.41 1.52 -3.48
N PRO A 121 -1.56 0.56 -3.87
CA PRO A 121 -0.13 0.45 -3.52
C PRO A 121 0.73 1.57 -4.11
N ARG A 122 1.90 1.79 -3.52
CA ARG A 122 2.91 2.71 -4.06
C ARG A 122 4.02 1.90 -4.68
N SER A 123 4.35 2.21 -5.93
CA SER A 123 5.40 1.52 -6.67
C SER A 123 6.49 2.49 -7.10
N VAL A 124 7.72 2.06 -7.02
CA VAL A 124 8.88 2.77 -7.54
C VAL A 124 9.61 1.86 -8.52
N PHE A 125 10.00 2.40 -9.65
CA PHE A 125 10.67 1.67 -10.72
C PHE A 125 12.10 2.16 -10.85
N THR A 126 13.06 1.25 -10.76
CA THR A 126 14.49 1.57 -10.87
C THR A 126 15.15 0.68 -11.92
N ILE A 127 15.86 1.29 -12.85
CA ILE A 127 16.61 0.58 -13.88
C ILE A 127 18.08 0.59 -13.49
N THR A 128 18.67 -0.59 -13.36
CA THR A 128 20.09 -0.75 -13.00
C THR A 128 21.02 -0.52 -14.19
N THR A 129 22.30 -0.40 -13.91
CA THR A 129 23.36 -0.65 -14.91
C THR A 129 23.49 -2.15 -15.16
N THR A 130 24.42 -2.54 -16.01
CA THR A 130 24.84 -3.93 -16.21
C THR A 130 26.14 -4.18 -15.45
N THR A 131 26.39 -5.42 -15.04
CA THR A 131 27.71 -5.91 -14.62
C THR A 131 28.47 -6.48 -15.82
N GLN A 132 29.74 -6.90 -15.61
CA GLN A 132 30.52 -7.56 -16.65
C GLN A 132 29.88 -8.87 -17.14
N ASP A 133 29.17 -9.56 -16.26
CA ASP A 133 28.53 -10.83 -16.53
C ASP A 133 27.11 -10.70 -17.09
N GLN A 134 26.57 -9.48 -17.12
CA GLN A 134 25.21 -9.19 -17.56
C GLN A 134 25.20 -8.41 -18.87
N GLN A 135 24.36 -8.84 -19.80
CA GLN A 135 24.16 -8.14 -21.07
C GLN A 135 22.96 -7.19 -21.04
N SER A 136 22.08 -7.32 -20.07
CA SER A 136 20.85 -6.53 -19.96
C SER A 136 20.71 -5.88 -18.58
N LYS A 137 20.13 -4.69 -18.59
CA LYS A 137 19.75 -3.97 -17.38
C LYS A 137 18.60 -4.70 -16.69
N ARG A 138 18.50 -4.55 -15.37
CA ARG A 138 17.37 -5.06 -14.59
C ARG A 138 16.40 -3.93 -14.29
N LEU A 139 15.13 -4.25 -14.32
CA LEU A 139 14.07 -3.41 -13.77
C LEU A 139 13.77 -3.91 -12.37
N LEU A 140 13.99 -3.06 -11.38
CA LEU A 140 13.58 -3.30 -10.00
C LEU A 140 12.26 -2.58 -9.76
N VAL A 141 11.31 -3.28 -9.19
CA VAL A 141 10.02 -2.72 -8.79
C VAL A 141 9.93 -2.86 -7.29
N PHE A 142 9.77 -1.75 -6.59
CA PHE A 142 9.57 -1.71 -5.16
C PHE A 142 8.12 -1.34 -4.90
N ASP A 143 7.38 -2.25 -4.28
CA ASP A 143 5.99 -2.04 -3.96
C ASP A 143 5.80 -1.91 -2.45
N GLN A 144 5.00 -0.91 -2.06
CA GLN A 144 4.49 -0.78 -0.71
C GLN A 144 2.97 -0.81 -0.78
N GLU A 145 2.35 -1.85 -0.24
CA GLU A 145 0.91 -2.03 -0.35
C GLU A 145 0.10 -1.15 0.61
N SER A 146 0.71 -0.75 1.72
CA SER A 146 0.04 0.11 2.70
C SER A 146 1.05 0.93 3.51
N ALA A 147 0.56 1.97 4.19
CA ALA A 147 1.39 2.82 5.06
C ALA A 147 2.02 2.10 6.25
N ARG A 148 1.56 0.90 6.58
CA ARG A 148 2.05 0.10 7.72
C ARG A 148 2.97 -1.04 7.31
N GLN A 149 3.20 -1.22 6.03
CA GLN A 149 4.15 -2.20 5.52
C GLN A 149 5.55 -1.58 5.59
N ASN A 150 6.40 -2.16 6.40
CA ASN A 150 7.83 -1.82 6.51
C ASN A 150 8.65 -2.82 5.71
#